data_219e2b19328f1ef00ae657557174e8d5
#
_entry.id   219e2b19328f1ef00ae657557174e8d5
#
_cell.length_a   1.000
_cell.length_b   1.000
_cell.length_c   1.000
_cell.angle_alpha   90.00
_cell.angle_beta   90.00
_cell.angle_gamma   90.00
#
_symmetry.space_group_name_H-M   'P 1'
#
loop_
_entity.id
_entity.type
_entity.pdbx_description
1 polymer ?
#
loop_
_entity_poly.entity_id
_entity_poly.type
_entity_poly.pdbx_seq_one_letter_code
_entity_poly.pdbx_strand_id
1 'polypeptide(L)'
;MDWYAEAEQGGFYQALARGFYREAGLDVDIVNGGPGGFPLQKVAGGVADFALGRSDDVILAVGRGNLPLIIVGAYMEKDPQAVIVHDESPVRDFPDLAGRAVMVDPTSAWVTYLKAQYNMDFEIIPLNYGLSQFMADRNFIIQGFATNEPYFVRQHGVAPRTLLIANSGYNPYRVIYSNSTYVRAHPEVVRAFVTATLRGWEDFLEGDPTPAKKIIFARNTAMTEDFIAFSTQALKDERFLRGNPALGEYLGLMTPKRMQEQVDIFLRLKTLSVPVPLERFVTFNFLPPAPSHN
;
A
#
# COMPACT_ATOMS: atom_id res chain seq x y z
N MET A 1 5.81 -2.59 -10.27
CA MET A 1 4.71 -2.03 -9.44
C MET A 1 3.80 -3.15 -8.98
N ASP A 2 3.05 -2.95 -7.91
CA ASP A 2 2.00 -3.86 -7.42
C ASP A 2 0.69 -3.72 -8.19
N TRP A 3 0.44 -2.55 -8.78
CA TRP A 3 -0.78 -2.26 -9.52
C TRP A 3 -0.51 -1.51 -10.84
N TYR A 4 -1.57 -1.16 -11.57
CA TYR A 4 -1.52 -0.30 -12.75
C TYR A 4 -1.03 1.11 -12.38
N ALA A 5 -0.65 1.90 -13.39
CA ALA A 5 -0.19 3.27 -13.17
C ALA A 5 -1.35 4.16 -12.70
N GLU A 6 -1.25 4.67 -11.49
CA GLU A 6 -2.22 5.53 -10.80
C GLU A 6 -1.52 6.56 -9.90
N ALA A 7 -2.29 7.42 -9.23
CA ALA A 7 -1.74 8.41 -8.30
C ALA A 7 -1.03 7.75 -7.08
N GLU A 8 -1.44 6.53 -6.69
CA GLU A 8 -0.80 5.76 -5.61
C GLU A 8 0.65 5.36 -5.91
N GLN A 9 1.08 5.42 -7.16
CA GLN A 9 2.48 5.25 -7.59
C GLN A 9 3.09 6.57 -8.08
N GLY A 10 2.41 7.69 -7.86
CA GLY A 10 2.74 9.01 -8.41
C GLY A 10 4.18 9.45 -8.15
N GLY A 11 4.68 9.25 -6.92
CA GLY A 11 6.05 9.63 -6.57
C GLY A 11 7.13 8.87 -7.35
N PHE A 12 6.88 7.60 -7.68
CA PHE A 12 7.81 6.81 -8.49
C PHE A 12 7.88 7.33 -9.93
N TYR A 13 6.72 7.64 -10.53
CA TYR A 13 6.64 8.24 -11.86
C TYR A 13 7.19 9.66 -11.86
N GLN A 14 7.02 10.41 -10.77
CA GLN A 14 7.57 11.75 -10.63
C GLN A 14 9.11 11.71 -10.56
N ALA A 15 9.67 10.80 -9.76
CA ALA A 15 11.12 10.61 -9.68
C ALA A 15 11.72 10.24 -11.06
N LEU A 16 11.02 9.38 -11.82
CA LEU A 16 11.41 9.02 -13.18
C LEU A 16 11.35 10.22 -14.12
N ALA A 17 10.21 10.93 -14.16
CA ALA A 17 9.96 12.04 -15.07
C ALA A 17 10.85 13.25 -14.81
N ARG A 18 11.11 13.53 -13.53
CA ARG A 18 12.02 14.63 -13.10
C ARG A 18 13.49 14.26 -13.25
N GLY A 19 13.82 13.00 -13.54
CA GLY A 19 15.20 12.54 -13.64
C GLY A 19 15.92 12.32 -12.32
N PHE A 20 15.19 12.26 -11.17
CA PHE A 20 15.82 12.09 -9.86
C PHE A 20 16.57 10.76 -9.73
N TYR A 21 16.10 9.70 -10.36
CA TYR A 21 16.85 8.44 -10.45
C TYR A 21 18.15 8.61 -11.23
N ARG A 22 18.10 9.31 -12.38
CA ARG A 22 19.30 9.56 -13.22
C ARG A 22 20.32 10.44 -12.51
N GLU A 23 19.87 11.49 -11.79
CA GLU A 23 20.71 12.31 -10.94
C GLU A 23 21.41 11.49 -9.85
N ALA A 24 20.74 10.42 -9.36
CA ALA A 24 21.30 9.48 -8.39
C ALA A 24 22.16 8.36 -9.03
N GLY A 25 22.45 8.44 -10.35
CA GLY A 25 23.25 7.45 -11.07
C GLY A 25 22.50 6.17 -11.44
N LEU A 26 21.15 6.18 -11.42
CA LEU A 26 20.33 5.01 -11.70
C LEU A 26 19.60 5.14 -13.05
N ASP A 27 19.57 4.04 -13.80
CA ASP A 27 18.67 3.86 -14.93
C ASP A 27 17.50 2.96 -14.49
N VAL A 28 16.32 3.56 -14.29
CA VAL A 28 15.16 2.89 -13.71
C VAL A 28 14.09 2.65 -14.76
N ASP A 29 13.75 1.38 -14.97
CA ASP A 29 12.56 0.98 -15.72
C ASP A 29 11.43 0.58 -14.75
N ILE A 30 10.27 1.20 -14.92
CA ILE A 30 9.08 0.92 -14.12
C ILE A 30 8.15 0.00 -14.89
N VAL A 31 8.03 -1.24 -14.42
CA VAL A 31 7.10 -2.22 -14.97
C VAL A 31 5.76 -2.13 -14.23
N ASN A 32 4.66 -2.00 -14.97
CA ASN A 32 3.31 -2.00 -14.39
C ASN A 32 3.00 -3.33 -13.70
N GLY A 33 2.25 -3.27 -12.63
CA GLY A 33 1.64 -4.40 -11.96
C GLY A 33 0.20 -4.65 -12.44
N GLY A 34 -0.56 -5.28 -11.58
CA GLY A 34 -1.96 -5.65 -11.80
C GLY A 34 -2.25 -7.07 -11.34
N PRO A 35 -3.50 -7.56 -11.51
CA PRO A 35 -3.87 -8.92 -11.15
C PRO A 35 -2.94 -9.95 -11.81
N GLY A 36 -2.40 -10.89 -11.01
CA GLY A 36 -1.44 -11.88 -11.49
C GLY A 36 -0.02 -11.35 -11.75
N GLY A 37 0.32 -10.16 -11.27
CA GLY A 37 1.65 -9.55 -11.44
C GLY A 37 2.78 -10.25 -10.66
N PHE A 38 2.46 -10.94 -9.56
CA PHE A 38 3.39 -11.70 -8.71
C PHE A 38 4.68 -10.96 -8.31
N PRO A 39 4.59 -9.73 -7.74
CA PRO A 39 5.78 -8.92 -7.47
C PRO A 39 6.74 -9.57 -6.46
N LEU A 40 6.24 -10.29 -5.44
CA LEU A 40 7.07 -10.99 -4.46
C LEU A 40 7.96 -12.06 -5.13
N GLN A 41 7.37 -12.85 -6.02
CA GLN A 41 8.09 -13.92 -6.74
C GLN A 41 9.11 -13.35 -7.73
N LYS A 42 8.75 -12.25 -8.43
CA LYS A 42 9.68 -11.60 -9.37
C LYS A 42 10.93 -11.06 -8.67
N VAL A 43 10.78 -10.45 -7.51
CA VAL A 43 11.91 -9.96 -6.73
C VAL A 43 12.68 -11.12 -6.09
N ALA A 44 11.99 -12.09 -5.51
CA ALA A 44 12.66 -13.28 -4.94
C ALA A 44 13.49 -14.04 -5.97
N GLY A 45 13.00 -14.12 -7.21
CA GLY A 45 13.68 -14.78 -8.34
C GLY A 45 14.68 -13.90 -9.11
N GLY A 46 14.89 -12.63 -8.71
CA GLY A 46 15.84 -11.72 -9.36
C GLY A 46 15.38 -11.21 -10.73
N VAL A 47 14.09 -11.31 -11.06
CA VAL A 47 13.50 -10.75 -12.30
C VAL A 47 13.30 -9.25 -12.20
N ALA A 48 13.14 -8.74 -10.97
CA ALA A 48 13.08 -7.32 -10.67
C ALA A 48 13.95 -7.03 -9.44
N ASP A 49 14.63 -5.88 -9.44
CA ASP A 49 15.49 -5.46 -8.33
C ASP A 49 14.66 -4.98 -7.13
N PHE A 50 13.56 -4.27 -7.41
CA PHE A 50 12.65 -3.74 -6.40
C PHE A 50 11.20 -4.03 -6.76
N ALA A 51 10.35 -4.11 -5.76
CA ALA A 51 8.91 -4.04 -5.95
C ALA A 51 8.23 -3.30 -4.81
N LEU A 52 6.93 -3.03 -5.02
CA LEU A 52 6.03 -2.38 -4.07
C LEU A 52 5.06 -3.40 -3.51
N GLY A 53 4.59 -3.15 -2.31
CA GLY A 53 3.56 -3.96 -1.67
C GLY A 53 3.32 -3.51 -0.23
N ARG A 54 2.70 -4.39 0.54
CA ARG A 54 2.47 -4.17 1.96
C ARG A 54 3.53 -4.90 2.78
N SER A 55 3.85 -4.36 3.95
CA SER A 55 4.81 -5.00 4.87
C SER A 55 4.33 -6.37 5.37
N ASP A 56 3.03 -6.53 5.59
CA ASP A 56 2.41 -7.79 6.01
C ASP A 56 2.62 -8.92 4.97
N ASP A 57 2.47 -8.62 3.67
CA ASP A 57 2.72 -9.60 2.60
C ASP A 57 4.20 -10.06 2.60
N VAL A 58 5.14 -9.13 2.78
CA VAL A 58 6.57 -9.47 2.86
C VAL A 58 6.88 -10.31 4.10
N ILE A 59 6.35 -9.92 5.28
CA ILE A 59 6.53 -10.68 6.53
C ILE A 59 6.04 -12.12 6.36
N LEU A 60 4.85 -12.30 5.78
CA LEU A 60 4.28 -13.63 5.55
C LEU A 60 5.06 -14.43 4.49
N ALA A 61 5.52 -13.79 3.43
CA ALA A 61 6.32 -14.42 2.39
C ALA A 61 7.67 -14.92 2.93
N VAL A 62 8.31 -14.15 3.79
CA VAL A 62 9.57 -14.54 4.46
C VAL A 62 9.31 -15.58 5.54
N GLY A 63 8.29 -15.39 6.37
CA GLY A 63 8.03 -16.25 7.52
C GLY A 63 7.49 -17.64 7.15
N ARG A 64 6.62 -17.72 6.14
CA ARG A 64 6.02 -18.98 5.68
C ARG A 64 6.76 -19.61 4.51
N GLY A 65 7.11 -18.76 3.53
CA GLY A 65 7.69 -19.19 2.26
C GLY A 65 9.22 -19.18 2.21
N ASN A 66 9.85 -18.64 3.27
CA ASN A 66 11.32 -18.45 3.33
C ASN A 66 11.88 -17.70 2.10
N LEU A 67 11.07 -16.80 1.50
CA LEU A 67 11.54 -16.03 0.35
C LEU A 67 12.66 -15.07 0.77
N PRO A 68 13.70 -14.87 -0.07
CA PRO A 68 14.84 -14.00 0.24
C PRO A 68 14.47 -12.51 0.02
N LEU A 69 13.44 -12.03 0.70
CA LEU A 69 12.94 -10.68 0.58
C LEU A 69 13.31 -9.84 1.79
N ILE A 70 13.56 -8.56 1.56
CA ILE A 70 13.82 -7.59 2.63
C ILE A 70 13.21 -6.22 2.28
N ILE A 71 12.49 -5.65 3.21
CA ILE A 71 11.95 -4.29 3.13
C ILE A 71 13.09 -3.31 3.31
N VAL A 72 13.19 -2.32 2.42
CA VAL A 72 14.26 -1.32 2.40
C VAL A 72 13.77 0.10 2.62
N GLY A 73 12.46 0.35 2.52
CA GLY A 73 11.84 1.66 2.75
C GLY A 73 10.33 1.57 2.80
N ALA A 74 9.67 2.54 3.42
CA ALA A 74 8.25 2.77 3.30
C ALA A 74 7.98 3.99 2.42
N TYR A 75 6.83 4.00 1.74
CA TYR A 75 6.37 5.19 1.01
C TYR A 75 4.98 5.63 1.45
N MET A 76 4.26 4.81 2.24
CA MET A 76 3.05 5.25 2.95
C MET A 76 3.09 4.74 4.39
N GLU A 77 2.81 5.66 5.31
CA GLU A 77 2.67 5.40 6.74
C GLU A 77 1.33 4.72 7.07
N LYS A 78 0.30 5.02 6.29
CA LYS A 78 -1.05 4.48 6.49
C LYS A 78 -1.48 3.75 5.22
N ASP A 79 -2.01 2.53 5.37
CA ASP A 79 -2.52 1.77 4.21
C ASP A 79 -3.90 2.34 3.80
N PRO A 80 -4.13 2.69 2.52
CA PRO A 80 -5.41 3.21 2.05
C PRO A 80 -6.50 2.15 1.90
N GLN A 81 -6.22 0.89 2.19
CA GLN A 81 -7.18 -0.19 2.07
C GLN A 81 -8.38 -0.01 3.00
N ALA A 82 -9.56 -0.29 2.49
CA ALA A 82 -10.81 0.00 3.17
C ALA A 82 -11.90 -1.05 2.87
N VAL A 83 -12.89 -1.07 3.74
CA VAL A 83 -14.23 -1.60 3.45
C VAL A 83 -15.10 -0.43 3.02
N ILE A 84 -15.82 -0.59 1.90
CA ILE A 84 -16.68 0.43 1.33
C ILE A 84 -18.12 -0.07 1.37
N VAL A 85 -19.00 0.78 1.88
CA VAL A 85 -20.44 0.56 1.98
C VAL A 85 -21.20 1.78 1.44
N HIS A 86 -22.47 1.61 1.11
CA HIS A 86 -23.35 2.76 0.85
C HIS A 86 -23.49 3.63 2.10
N ASP A 87 -23.59 4.95 1.95
CA ASP A 87 -23.70 5.85 3.12
C ASP A 87 -24.94 5.58 3.97
N GLU A 88 -26.04 5.17 3.38
CA GLU A 88 -27.26 4.74 4.06
C GLU A 88 -27.18 3.37 4.70
N SER A 89 -26.13 2.58 4.44
CA SER A 89 -25.92 1.28 5.06
C SER A 89 -25.94 1.36 6.59
N PRO A 90 -26.50 0.38 7.30
CA PRO A 90 -26.39 0.31 8.75
C PRO A 90 -24.97 0.02 9.26
N VAL A 91 -24.06 -0.40 8.37
CA VAL A 91 -22.65 -0.66 8.72
C VAL A 91 -21.94 0.68 8.94
N ARG A 92 -21.57 0.95 10.20
CA ARG A 92 -20.87 2.17 10.60
C ARG A 92 -19.45 1.92 11.05
N ASP A 93 -19.16 0.70 11.52
CA ASP A 93 -17.86 0.26 11.99
C ASP A 93 -17.66 -1.23 11.70
N PHE A 94 -16.46 -1.74 11.93
CA PHE A 94 -16.07 -3.11 11.62
C PHE A 94 -16.91 -4.20 12.30
N PRO A 95 -17.33 -4.08 13.59
CA PRO A 95 -18.22 -5.06 14.22
C PRO A 95 -19.55 -5.26 13.48
N ASP A 96 -20.02 -4.24 12.77
CA ASP A 96 -21.29 -4.29 12.01
C ASP A 96 -21.20 -5.19 10.76
N LEU A 97 -20.02 -5.68 10.42
CA LEU A 97 -19.79 -6.66 9.35
C LEU A 97 -20.27 -8.07 9.76
N ALA A 98 -20.48 -8.32 11.05
CA ALA A 98 -20.89 -9.63 11.56
C ALA A 98 -22.13 -10.18 10.81
N GLY A 99 -22.02 -11.42 10.31
CA GLY A 99 -23.08 -12.13 9.60
C GLY A 99 -23.41 -11.57 8.21
N ARG A 100 -22.65 -10.61 7.67
CA ARG A 100 -22.84 -10.05 6.33
C ARG A 100 -21.95 -10.74 5.31
N ALA A 101 -22.25 -10.55 4.03
CA ALA A 101 -21.38 -10.94 2.93
C ALA A 101 -20.52 -9.76 2.49
N VAL A 102 -19.20 -9.98 2.38
CA VAL A 102 -18.22 -8.95 2.03
C VAL A 102 -17.38 -9.44 0.85
N MET A 103 -17.37 -8.68 -0.24
CA MET A 103 -16.52 -8.99 -1.39
C MET A 103 -15.10 -8.52 -1.09
N VAL A 104 -14.18 -9.47 -0.95
CA VAL A 104 -12.80 -9.24 -0.49
C VAL A 104 -11.86 -10.26 -1.09
N ASP A 105 -10.59 -9.87 -1.25
CA ASP A 105 -9.54 -10.84 -1.53
C ASP A 105 -9.39 -11.80 -0.32
N PRO A 106 -9.71 -13.10 -0.50
CA PRO A 106 -9.69 -14.07 0.60
C PRO A 106 -8.30 -14.28 1.21
N THR A 107 -7.24 -13.86 0.53
CA THR A 107 -5.85 -13.94 1.02
C THR A 107 -5.43 -12.75 1.86
N SER A 108 -6.24 -11.69 1.93
CA SER A 108 -5.95 -10.48 2.69
C SER A 108 -5.87 -10.78 4.20
N ALA A 109 -4.72 -10.52 4.79
CA ALA A 109 -4.45 -10.82 6.21
C ALA A 109 -5.35 -10.04 7.18
N TRP A 110 -5.79 -8.83 6.80
CA TRP A 110 -6.70 -8.02 7.61
C TRP A 110 -8.06 -8.68 7.83
N VAL A 111 -8.50 -9.57 6.93
CA VAL A 111 -9.77 -10.32 7.09
C VAL A 111 -9.72 -11.18 8.35
N THR A 112 -8.65 -11.99 8.48
CA THR A 112 -8.43 -12.81 9.67
C THR A 112 -8.25 -11.94 10.91
N TYR A 113 -7.57 -10.81 10.77
CA TYR A 113 -7.39 -9.86 11.87
C TYR A 113 -8.72 -9.31 12.37
N LEU A 114 -9.58 -8.77 11.50
CA LEU A 114 -10.88 -8.19 11.91
C LEU A 114 -11.77 -9.24 12.58
N LYS A 115 -11.87 -10.45 12.00
CA LYS A 115 -12.65 -11.54 12.58
C LYS A 115 -12.19 -11.87 14.01
N ALA A 116 -10.89 -11.96 14.23
CA ALA A 116 -10.33 -12.23 15.56
C ALA A 116 -10.42 -11.04 16.51
N GLN A 117 -10.14 -9.82 16.02
CA GLN A 117 -10.13 -8.59 16.84
C GLN A 117 -11.51 -8.28 17.43
N TYR A 118 -12.57 -8.47 16.64
CA TYR A 118 -13.94 -8.16 17.03
C TYR A 118 -14.76 -9.40 17.44
N ASN A 119 -14.13 -10.57 17.49
CA ASN A 119 -14.78 -11.86 17.78
C ASN A 119 -16.05 -12.05 16.93
N MET A 120 -15.92 -11.83 15.63
CA MET A 120 -17.03 -11.89 14.66
C MET A 120 -16.66 -12.74 13.46
N ASP A 121 -17.66 -13.09 12.66
CA ASP A 121 -17.48 -13.70 11.35
C ASP A 121 -18.37 -13.02 10.30
N PHE A 122 -17.91 -13.03 9.06
CA PHE A 122 -18.65 -12.58 7.89
C PHE A 122 -18.33 -13.50 6.70
N GLU A 123 -19.29 -13.61 5.77
CA GLU A 123 -19.13 -14.39 4.56
C GLU A 123 -18.18 -13.70 3.59
N ILE A 124 -17.31 -14.48 2.95
CA ILE A 124 -16.37 -13.97 1.94
C ILE A 124 -16.93 -14.23 0.55
N ILE A 125 -17.17 -13.15 -0.21
CA ILE A 125 -17.38 -13.20 -1.65
C ILE A 125 -16.01 -12.89 -2.28
N PRO A 126 -15.47 -13.77 -3.15
CA PRO A 126 -14.18 -13.50 -3.79
C PRO A 126 -14.17 -12.20 -4.59
N LEU A 127 -13.13 -11.40 -4.41
CA LEU A 127 -12.94 -10.11 -5.09
C LEU A 127 -12.86 -10.31 -6.62
N ASN A 128 -13.70 -9.59 -7.35
CA ASN A 128 -13.74 -9.60 -8.82
C ASN A 128 -13.36 -8.25 -9.45
N TYR A 129 -12.95 -7.27 -8.63
CA TYR A 129 -12.56 -5.91 -9.01
C TYR A 129 -13.66 -5.09 -9.71
N GLY A 130 -14.91 -5.58 -9.72
CA GLY A 130 -16.03 -4.89 -10.34
C GLY A 130 -16.93 -4.20 -9.32
N LEU A 131 -17.58 -3.09 -9.74
CA LEU A 131 -18.51 -2.31 -8.90
C LEU A 131 -19.98 -2.62 -9.19
N SER A 132 -20.31 -3.44 -10.19
CA SER A 132 -21.68 -3.64 -10.66
C SER A 132 -22.62 -4.15 -9.57
N GLN A 133 -22.18 -5.11 -8.75
CA GLN A 133 -22.98 -5.65 -7.64
C GLN A 133 -23.18 -4.58 -6.56
N PHE A 134 -22.12 -3.84 -6.24
CA PHE A 134 -22.21 -2.74 -5.27
C PHE A 134 -23.20 -1.67 -5.70
N MET A 135 -23.23 -1.32 -6.99
CA MET A 135 -24.18 -0.32 -7.53
C MET A 135 -25.63 -0.84 -7.53
N ALA A 136 -25.83 -2.15 -7.72
CA ALA A 136 -27.16 -2.76 -7.80
C ALA A 136 -27.80 -3.05 -6.43
N ASP A 137 -27.00 -3.25 -5.39
CA ASP A 137 -27.47 -3.61 -4.05
C ASP A 137 -26.88 -2.71 -2.96
N ARG A 138 -27.75 -1.94 -2.30
CA ARG A 138 -27.38 -1.02 -1.22
C ARG A 138 -26.79 -1.70 0.02
N ASN A 139 -27.00 -2.99 0.18
CA ASN A 139 -26.44 -3.78 1.28
C ASN A 139 -25.12 -4.44 0.91
N PHE A 140 -24.71 -4.35 -0.36
CA PHE A 140 -23.46 -4.97 -0.81
C PHE A 140 -22.25 -4.25 -0.22
N ILE A 141 -21.27 -5.02 0.21
CA ILE A 141 -20.07 -4.53 0.90
C ILE A 141 -18.85 -4.98 0.10
N ILE A 142 -17.94 -4.08 -0.17
CA ILE A 142 -16.74 -4.36 -0.94
C ILE A 142 -15.46 -3.94 -0.22
N GLN A 143 -14.40 -4.68 -0.46
CA GLN A 143 -13.04 -4.20 -0.28
C GLN A 143 -12.72 -3.17 -1.38
N GLY A 144 -11.98 -2.15 -1.01
CA GLY A 144 -11.44 -1.17 -1.96
C GLY A 144 -10.34 -0.33 -1.32
N PHE A 145 -9.99 0.74 -2.00
CA PHE A 145 -9.01 1.72 -1.54
C PHE A 145 -9.67 3.09 -1.42
N ALA A 146 -9.42 3.82 -0.34
CA ALA A 146 -9.97 5.16 -0.12
C ALA A 146 -9.60 6.16 -1.23
N THR A 147 -8.55 5.86 -1.96
CA THR A 147 -8.00 6.64 -3.07
C THR A 147 -8.58 6.26 -4.44
N ASN A 148 -9.42 5.22 -4.53
CA ASN A 148 -9.87 4.66 -5.82
C ASN A 148 -11.40 4.50 -5.89
N GLU A 149 -11.98 3.41 -5.35
CA GLU A 149 -13.40 3.05 -5.52
C GLU A 149 -14.38 4.15 -5.15
N PRO A 150 -14.19 4.97 -4.09
CA PRO A 150 -15.12 6.04 -3.76
C PRO A 150 -15.33 7.06 -4.88
N TYR A 151 -14.33 7.29 -5.73
CA TYR A 151 -14.48 8.15 -6.90
C TYR A 151 -15.50 7.57 -7.89
N PHE A 152 -15.30 6.32 -8.31
CA PHE A 152 -16.18 5.68 -9.29
C PHE A 152 -17.60 5.48 -8.75
N VAL A 153 -17.74 5.16 -7.47
CA VAL A 153 -19.05 5.05 -6.82
C VAL A 153 -19.81 6.37 -6.88
N ARG A 154 -19.14 7.50 -6.61
CA ARG A 154 -19.76 8.84 -6.70
C ARG A 154 -20.14 9.22 -8.14
N GLN A 155 -19.32 8.83 -9.13
CA GLN A 155 -19.63 9.08 -10.53
C GLN A 155 -20.94 8.42 -10.99
N HIS A 156 -21.35 7.34 -10.31
CA HIS A 156 -22.64 6.67 -10.55
C HIS A 156 -23.77 7.17 -9.63
N GLY A 157 -23.57 8.29 -8.95
CA GLY A 157 -24.61 8.92 -8.12
C GLY A 157 -24.83 8.26 -6.75
N VAL A 158 -23.93 7.37 -6.33
CA VAL A 158 -23.99 6.71 -5.02
C VAL A 158 -23.05 7.41 -4.04
N ALA A 159 -23.49 7.64 -2.81
CA ALA A 159 -22.65 8.15 -1.74
C ALA A 159 -21.98 6.96 -1.00
N PRO A 160 -20.64 6.80 -1.08
CA PRO A 160 -19.94 5.76 -0.35
C PRO A 160 -19.54 6.23 1.05
N ARG A 161 -19.57 5.31 2.03
CA ARG A 161 -18.84 5.42 3.29
C ARG A 161 -17.64 4.49 3.22
N THR A 162 -16.49 5.01 3.63
CA THR A 162 -15.20 4.31 3.60
C THR A 162 -14.75 4.03 5.04
N LEU A 163 -14.58 2.76 5.39
CA LEU A 163 -14.04 2.31 6.67
C LEU A 163 -12.59 1.88 6.45
N LEU A 164 -11.63 2.75 6.75
CA LEU A 164 -10.20 2.45 6.58
C LEU A 164 -9.77 1.33 7.51
N ILE A 165 -9.20 0.26 6.97
CA ILE A 165 -8.69 -0.88 7.74
C ILE A 165 -7.65 -0.43 8.77
N ALA A 166 -6.84 0.56 8.44
CA ALA A 166 -5.85 1.16 9.34
C ALA A 166 -6.47 1.64 10.67
N ASN A 167 -7.73 2.08 10.67
CA ASN A 167 -8.43 2.55 11.87
C ASN A 167 -8.86 1.40 12.81
N SER A 168 -8.82 0.14 12.37
CA SER A 168 -9.06 -1.02 13.22
C SER A 168 -7.85 -1.39 14.11
N GLY A 169 -6.71 -0.74 13.91
CA GLY A 169 -5.43 -1.12 14.47
C GLY A 169 -4.59 -2.05 13.58
N TYR A 170 -5.12 -2.47 12.43
CA TYR A 170 -4.36 -3.19 11.41
C TYR A 170 -3.87 -2.22 10.34
N ASN A 171 -2.65 -1.78 10.46
CA ASN A 171 -2.09 -0.76 9.56
C ASN A 171 -0.67 -1.16 9.08
N PRO A 172 -0.55 -2.04 8.08
CA PRO A 172 0.74 -2.32 7.47
C PRO A 172 1.29 -1.06 6.76
N TYR A 173 2.61 -0.94 6.67
CA TYR A 173 3.23 0.04 5.80
C TYR A 173 3.05 -0.35 4.33
N ARG A 174 2.94 0.65 3.45
CA ARG A 174 3.21 0.45 2.02
C ARG A 174 4.71 0.60 1.81
N VAL A 175 5.35 -0.45 1.29
CA VAL A 175 6.80 -0.60 1.33
C VAL A 175 7.43 -0.81 -0.03
N ILE A 176 8.71 -0.45 -0.09
CA ILE A 176 9.65 -0.86 -1.13
C ILE A 176 10.43 -2.05 -0.56
N TYR A 177 10.50 -3.14 -1.30
CA TYR A 177 11.28 -4.30 -0.93
C TYR A 177 12.12 -4.82 -2.09
N SER A 178 13.14 -5.60 -1.76
CA SER A 178 14.11 -6.14 -2.70
C SER A 178 14.53 -7.55 -2.28
N ASN A 179 15.35 -8.21 -3.10
CA ASN A 179 16.00 -9.46 -2.74
C ASN A 179 17.12 -9.18 -1.73
N SER A 180 17.14 -9.92 -0.62
CA SER A 180 18.11 -9.71 0.48
C SER A 180 19.57 -9.89 0.04
N THR A 181 19.84 -10.73 -0.96
CA THR A 181 21.19 -10.89 -1.53
C THR A 181 21.59 -9.67 -2.36
N TYR A 182 20.64 -9.15 -3.16
CA TYR A 182 20.87 -7.92 -3.93
C TYR A 182 21.15 -6.72 -3.03
N VAL A 183 20.38 -6.56 -1.96
CA VAL A 183 20.58 -5.45 -0.99
C VAL A 183 21.94 -5.49 -0.34
N ARG A 184 22.43 -6.68 0.01
CA ARG A 184 23.78 -6.84 0.57
C ARG A 184 24.90 -6.55 -0.43
N ALA A 185 24.66 -6.88 -1.71
CA ALA A 185 25.66 -6.68 -2.77
C ALA A 185 25.69 -5.21 -3.28
N HIS A 186 24.58 -4.48 -3.20
CA HIS A 186 24.41 -3.16 -3.82
C HIS A 186 23.75 -2.14 -2.88
N PRO A 187 24.27 -1.93 -1.64
CA PRO A 187 23.63 -1.05 -0.66
C PRO A 187 23.56 0.41 -1.11
N GLU A 188 24.53 0.87 -1.92
CA GLU A 188 24.54 2.21 -2.49
C GLU A 188 23.41 2.42 -3.51
N VAL A 189 23.14 1.42 -4.37
CA VAL A 189 22.03 1.46 -5.32
C VAL A 189 20.69 1.52 -4.58
N VAL A 190 20.53 0.71 -3.53
CA VAL A 190 19.32 0.70 -2.71
C VAL A 190 19.10 2.06 -2.06
N ARG A 191 20.13 2.66 -1.46
CA ARG A 191 20.06 4.00 -0.87
C ARG A 191 19.67 5.05 -1.89
N ALA A 192 20.33 5.05 -3.05
CA ALA A 192 20.06 5.98 -4.14
C ALA A 192 18.60 5.85 -4.62
N PHE A 193 18.11 4.62 -4.82
CA PHE A 193 16.73 4.36 -5.25
C PHE A 193 15.70 4.84 -4.24
N VAL A 194 15.84 4.48 -2.96
CA VAL A 194 14.90 4.89 -1.90
C VAL A 194 14.89 6.41 -1.77
N THR A 195 16.07 7.06 -1.71
CA THR A 195 16.18 8.52 -1.59
C THR A 195 15.54 9.25 -2.76
N ALA A 196 15.83 8.83 -4.00
CA ALA A 196 15.26 9.45 -5.20
C ALA A 196 13.74 9.24 -5.27
N THR A 197 13.25 8.08 -4.84
CA THR A 197 11.81 7.78 -4.75
C THR A 197 11.10 8.71 -3.76
N LEU A 198 11.64 8.87 -2.56
CA LEU A 198 11.03 9.74 -1.54
C LEU A 198 11.05 11.21 -1.98
N ARG A 199 12.13 11.67 -2.64
CA ARG A 199 12.16 12.99 -3.29
C ARG A 199 11.08 13.11 -4.38
N GLY A 200 10.82 12.06 -5.14
CA GLY A 200 9.75 12.01 -6.12
C GLY A 200 8.37 12.15 -5.48
N TRP A 201 8.15 11.53 -4.33
CA TRP A 201 6.91 11.66 -3.58
C TRP A 201 6.71 13.07 -3.02
N GLU A 202 7.77 13.70 -2.47
CA GLU A 202 7.69 15.10 -2.03
C GLU A 202 7.33 16.03 -3.18
N ASP A 203 8.00 15.90 -4.34
CA ASP A 203 7.72 16.72 -5.53
C ASP A 203 6.33 16.44 -6.13
N PHE A 204 5.84 15.20 -6.09
CA PHE A 204 4.48 14.85 -6.55
C PHE A 204 3.40 15.47 -5.67
N LEU A 205 3.61 15.51 -4.36
CA LEU A 205 2.62 16.03 -3.41
C LEU A 205 2.62 17.56 -3.33
N GLU A 206 3.80 18.18 -3.34
CA GLU A 206 3.95 19.61 -3.01
C GLU A 206 4.38 20.46 -4.22
N GLY A 207 4.96 19.82 -5.23
CA GLY A 207 5.42 20.49 -6.45
C GLY A 207 4.40 20.43 -7.58
N ASP A 208 4.92 20.35 -8.82
CA ASP A 208 4.11 20.18 -10.03
C ASP A 208 4.02 18.68 -10.40
N PRO A 209 2.87 18.00 -10.23
CA PRO A 209 2.71 16.58 -10.54
C PRO A 209 2.54 16.30 -12.04
N THR A 210 2.50 17.33 -12.90
CA THR A 210 2.27 17.18 -14.36
C THR A 210 3.23 16.20 -15.02
N PRO A 211 4.54 16.15 -14.69
CA PRO A 211 5.45 15.17 -15.28
C PRO A 211 5.06 13.71 -14.99
N ALA A 212 4.68 13.39 -13.76
CA ALA A 212 4.19 12.05 -13.41
C ALA A 212 2.87 11.71 -14.09
N LYS A 213 1.92 12.65 -14.10
CA LYS A 213 0.61 12.48 -14.76
C LYS A 213 0.74 12.10 -16.23
N LYS A 214 1.66 12.72 -16.98
CA LYS A 214 1.92 12.37 -18.38
C LYS A 214 2.31 10.91 -18.54
N ILE A 215 3.16 10.38 -17.64
CA ILE A 215 3.55 8.97 -17.70
C ILE A 215 2.37 8.07 -17.30
N ILE A 216 1.63 8.44 -16.25
CA ILE A 216 0.47 7.68 -15.78
C ILE A 216 -0.58 7.55 -16.90
N PHE A 217 -0.96 8.65 -17.55
CA PHE A 217 -1.92 8.62 -18.66
C PHE A 217 -1.44 7.79 -19.85
N ALA A 218 -0.15 7.86 -20.19
CA ALA A 218 0.42 7.06 -21.26
C ALA A 218 0.41 5.54 -20.95
N ARG A 219 0.48 5.17 -19.67
CA ARG A 219 0.57 3.77 -19.20
C ARG A 219 -0.78 3.18 -18.80
N ASN A 220 -1.75 4.03 -18.48
CA ASN A 220 -3.09 3.62 -18.04
C ASN A 220 -4.12 4.57 -18.64
N THR A 221 -4.73 4.16 -19.75
CA THR A 221 -5.71 4.94 -20.51
C THR A 221 -7.06 5.07 -19.80
N ALA A 222 -7.29 4.34 -18.71
CA ALA A 222 -8.47 4.49 -17.86
C ALA A 222 -8.38 5.69 -16.90
N MET A 223 -7.20 6.30 -16.76
CA MET A 223 -6.98 7.46 -15.90
C MET A 223 -7.54 8.74 -16.51
N THR A 224 -8.14 9.57 -15.66
CA THR A 224 -8.60 10.92 -15.98
C THR A 224 -7.96 11.94 -15.05
N GLU A 225 -7.94 13.22 -15.45
CA GLU A 225 -7.45 14.31 -14.59
C GLU A 225 -8.24 14.37 -13.29
N ASP A 226 -9.56 14.24 -13.32
CA ASP A 226 -10.43 14.28 -12.15
C ASP A 226 -10.17 13.11 -11.20
N PHE A 227 -9.95 11.90 -11.75
CA PHE A 227 -9.62 10.76 -10.91
C PHE A 227 -8.26 10.91 -10.23
N ILE A 228 -7.23 11.34 -10.96
CA ILE A 228 -5.90 11.59 -10.36
C ILE A 228 -5.97 12.71 -9.32
N ALA A 229 -6.74 13.77 -9.58
CA ALA A 229 -6.95 14.85 -8.62
C ALA A 229 -7.63 14.33 -7.35
N PHE A 230 -8.70 13.55 -7.48
CA PHE A 230 -9.37 12.90 -6.34
C PHE A 230 -8.41 12.02 -5.54
N SER A 231 -7.69 11.11 -6.20
CA SER A 231 -6.74 10.21 -5.53
C SER A 231 -5.63 10.97 -4.83
N THR A 232 -5.04 11.99 -5.49
CA THR A 232 -3.98 12.82 -4.90
C THR A 232 -4.51 13.60 -3.69
N GLN A 233 -5.73 14.12 -3.76
CA GLN A 233 -6.34 14.81 -2.62
C GLN A 233 -6.59 13.86 -1.46
N ALA A 234 -7.10 12.65 -1.71
CA ALA A 234 -7.29 11.62 -0.68
C ALA A 234 -5.96 11.21 -0.03
N LEU A 235 -4.87 11.09 -0.81
CA LEU A 235 -3.53 10.81 -0.29
C LEU A 235 -3.08 11.89 0.72
N LYS A 236 -3.41 13.15 0.47
CA LYS A 236 -3.07 14.30 1.34
C LYS A 236 -3.97 14.38 2.56
N ASP A 237 -5.29 14.34 2.38
CA ASP A 237 -6.29 14.56 3.45
C ASP A 237 -6.18 13.49 4.53
N GLU A 238 -6.02 12.22 4.12
CA GLU A 238 -5.87 11.07 5.01
C GLU A 238 -4.42 10.87 5.47
N ARG A 239 -3.49 11.68 4.98
CA ARG A 239 -2.06 11.64 5.31
C ARG A 239 -1.42 10.27 5.09
N PHE A 240 -1.84 9.55 4.06
CA PHE A 240 -1.37 8.18 3.82
C PHE A 240 0.15 8.08 3.74
N LEU A 241 0.82 9.06 3.10
CA LEU A 241 2.27 9.01 2.93
C LEU A 241 3.04 9.47 4.18
N ARG A 242 2.57 10.54 4.83
CA ARG A 242 3.32 11.22 5.90
C ARG A 242 2.90 10.84 7.31
N GLY A 243 1.76 10.18 7.45
CA GLY A 243 1.21 9.84 8.75
C GLY A 243 0.89 11.05 9.62
N ASN A 244 0.87 10.86 10.93
CA ASN A 244 0.55 11.89 11.91
C ASN A 244 1.84 12.51 12.51
N PRO A 245 2.15 13.79 12.20
CA PRO A 245 3.34 14.45 12.71
C PRO A 245 3.34 14.62 14.24
N ALA A 246 2.16 14.62 14.89
CA ALA A 246 2.08 14.64 16.35
C ALA A 246 2.60 13.32 16.98
N LEU A 247 2.67 12.25 16.20
CA LEU A 247 3.28 10.97 16.58
C LEU A 247 4.73 10.83 16.09
N GLY A 248 5.30 11.89 15.51
CA GLY A 248 6.63 11.88 14.93
C GLY A 248 6.71 11.14 13.59
N GLU A 249 5.57 10.89 12.95
CA GLU A 249 5.53 10.24 11.64
C GLU A 249 5.88 11.21 10.52
N TYR A 250 6.57 10.73 9.50
CA TYR A 250 6.97 11.48 8.30
C TYR A 250 7.19 10.52 7.12
N LEU A 251 7.21 11.06 5.91
CA LEU A 251 7.40 10.28 4.70
C LEU A 251 8.68 9.44 4.76
N GLY A 252 8.53 8.15 4.59
CA GLY A 252 9.63 7.18 4.56
C GLY A 252 10.01 6.61 5.92
N LEU A 253 9.36 7.01 7.01
CA LEU A 253 9.62 6.44 8.33
C LEU A 253 9.18 4.97 8.36
N MET A 254 10.00 4.15 8.99
CA MET A 254 9.64 2.82 9.49
C MET A 254 10.18 2.65 10.89
N THR A 255 9.44 2.03 11.78
CA THR A 255 9.91 1.79 13.14
C THR A 255 10.04 0.30 13.45
N PRO A 256 11.09 -0.13 14.19
CA PRO A 256 11.20 -1.52 14.65
C PRO A 256 9.98 -1.96 15.45
N LYS A 257 9.46 -1.06 16.30
CA LYS A 257 8.28 -1.32 17.13
C LYS A 257 7.08 -1.75 16.27
N ARG A 258 6.70 -0.95 15.26
CA ARG A 258 5.52 -1.25 14.43
C ARG A 258 5.74 -2.50 13.55
N MET A 259 6.96 -2.76 13.09
CA MET A 259 7.29 -3.99 12.39
C MET A 259 7.16 -5.21 13.30
N GLN A 260 7.59 -5.12 14.57
CA GLN A 260 7.42 -6.18 15.54
C GLN A 260 5.95 -6.42 15.89
N GLU A 261 5.15 -5.36 16.07
CA GLU A 261 3.71 -5.45 16.31
C GLU A 261 2.98 -6.23 15.20
N GLN A 262 3.39 -6.07 13.93
CA GLN A 262 2.82 -6.85 12.82
C GLN A 262 3.18 -8.35 12.96
N VAL A 263 4.41 -8.69 13.31
CA VAL A 263 4.81 -10.08 13.57
C VAL A 263 3.99 -10.66 14.71
N ASP A 264 3.81 -9.91 15.80
CA ASP A 264 3.05 -10.33 16.99
C ASP A 264 1.57 -10.57 16.66
N ILE A 265 0.97 -9.73 15.80
CA ILE A 265 -0.38 -9.95 15.27
C ILE A 265 -0.45 -11.31 14.56
N PHE A 266 0.49 -11.62 13.68
CA PHE A 266 0.49 -12.87 12.94
C PHE A 266 0.73 -14.11 13.80
N LEU A 267 1.53 -14.00 14.84
CA LEU A 267 1.70 -15.08 15.82
C LEU A 267 0.40 -15.31 16.60
N ARG A 268 -0.22 -14.23 17.09
CA ARG A 268 -1.51 -14.30 17.80
C ARG A 268 -2.61 -14.91 16.95
N LEU A 269 -2.65 -14.57 15.66
CA LEU A 269 -3.59 -15.10 14.68
C LEU A 269 -3.23 -16.50 14.18
N LYS A 270 -2.09 -17.06 14.60
CA LYS A 270 -1.54 -18.35 14.13
C LYS A 270 -1.32 -18.38 12.62
N THR A 271 -1.20 -17.22 11.98
CA THR A 271 -0.80 -17.10 10.58
C THR A 271 0.70 -17.26 10.39
N LEU A 272 1.48 -17.01 11.44
CA LEU A 272 2.86 -17.48 11.62
C LEU A 272 2.90 -18.50 12.74
N SER A 273 3.68 -19.57 12.56
CA SER A 273 3.87 -20.61 13.56
C SER A 273 5.06 -20.34 14.49
N VAL A 274 6.01 -19.51 14.02
CA VAL A 274 7.21 -19.12 14.78
C VAL A 274 7.52 -17.63 14.54
N PRO A 275 8.17 -16.95 15.49
CA PRO A 275 8.61 -15.58 15.32
C PRO A 275 9.56 -15.44 14.14
N VAL A 276 9.43 -14.35 13.39
CA VAL A 276 10.35 -13.96 12.31
C VAL A 276 11.17 -12.77 12.82
N PRO A 277 12.48 -12.92 13.04
CA PRO A 277 13.34 -11.82 13.48
C PRO A 277 13.32 -10.68 12.43
N LEU A 278 13.36 -9.43 12.92
CA LEU A 278 13.24 -8.24 12.06
C LEU A 278 14.28 -8.23 10.94
N GLU A 279 15.54 -8.57 11.26
CA GLU A 279 16.65 -8.58 10.32
C GLU A 279 16.47 -9.54 9.14
N ARG A 280 15.52 -10.47 9.22
CA ARG A 280 15.19 -11.39 8.13
C ARG A 280 14.33 -10.76 7.05
N PHE A 281 13.53 -9.74 7.37
CA PHE A 281 12.55 -9.18 6.43
C PHE A 281 12.59 -7.66 6.32
N VAL A 282 13.33 -6.93 7.17
CA VAL A 282 13.43 -5.47 7.12
C VAL A 282 14.82 -4.99 7.48
N THR A 283 15.24 -3.90 6.85
CA THR A 283 16.41 -3.12 7.26
C THR A 283 16.06 -1.64 7.36
N PHE A 284 16.62 -0.98 8.37
CA PHE A 284 16.42 0.44 8.64
C PHE A 284 17.58 1.31 8.15
N ASN A 285 18.55 0.72 7.43
CA ASN A 285 19.80 1.39 7.00
C ASN A 285 19.58 2.44 5.91
N PHE A 286 18.42 2.45 5.25
CA PHE A 286 18.13 3.32 4.10
C PHE A 286 17.05 4.36 4.40
N LEU A 287 16.62 4.48 5.66
CA LEU A 287 15.61 5.45 6.05
C LEU A 287 16.10 6.89 5.82
N PRO A 288 15.21 7.81 5.44
CA PRO A 288 15.54 9.21 5.36
C PRO A 288 15.84 9.77 6.77
N PRO A 289 16.65 10.83 6.87
CA PRO A 289 16.81 11.54 8.13
C PRO A 289 15.46 12.12 8.59
N ALA A 290 15.25 12.17 9.90
CA ALA A 290 14.08 12.86 10.45
C ALA A 290 14.07 14.33 9.97
N PRO A 291 12.89 14.88 9.64
CA PRO A 291 12.76 16.29 9.31
C PRO A 291 13.33 17.14 10.45
N SER A 292 14.17 18.13 10.11
CA SER A 292 14.61 19.12 11.09
C SER A 292 13.40 19.92 11.56
N HIS A 293 13.13 19.90 12.84
CA HIS A 293 12.13 20.82 13.43
C HIS A 293 12.74 22.24 13.38
N ASN A 294 12.32 23.03 12.38
CA ASN A 294 12.56 24.48 12.36
C ASN A 294 11.42 25.19 13.08
#